data_0c02467164593f2273d35434df8d3f19
#
_entry.id   0c02467164593f2273d35434df8d3f19
#
_cell.length_a   1.000
_cell.length_b   1.000
_cell.length_c   1.000
_cell.angle_alpha   90.00
_cell.angle_beta   90.00
_cell.angle_gamma   90.00
#
_symmetry.space_group_name_H-M   'P 1'
#
loop_
_entity.id
_entity.type
_entity.pdbx_description
1 polymer ?
#
loop_
_entity_poly.entity_id
_entity_poly.type
_entity_poly.pdbx_seq_one_letter_code
_entity_poly.pdbx_strand_id
1 'polypeptide(L)'
;METTKRIALFTGTFDPFTIGHQSIVARALPLFDQLIIAVAVSKLKHTQAEISARVAAIEAVYAGNPAITVKAYDDLTVEMAAREGAHFIVRGVRSVTDFEYEREQADINRQLSGVETVLLFAEPQLSSLSSTMVRELQFFGKDVSAWVAKPTHDKDIQAISADNHNKKQV
;
A
#
# COMPACT_ATOMS: atom_id res chain seq x y z
N MET A 1 -3.05 -31.04 -5.05
CA MET A 1 -2.28 -30.14 -4.17
C MET A 1 -3.02 -28.82 -4.10
N GLU A 2 -3.58 -28.49 -2.96
CA GLU A 2 -4.10 -27.13 -2.75
C GLU A 2 -2.90 -26.17 -2.76
N THR A 3 -2.84 -25.30 -3.73
CA THR A 3 -1.85 -24.22 -3.76
C THR A 3 -2.27 -23.20 -2.69
N THR A 4 -1.48 -23.08 -1.64
CA THR A 4 -1.70 -22.05 -0.60
C THR A 4 -1.70 -20.68 -1.27
N LYS A 5 -2.77 -19.90 -1.08
CA LYS A 5 -2.88 -18.54 -1.63
C LYS A 5 -1.75 -17.66 -1.09
N ARG A 6 -1.12 -16.92 -1.97
CA ARG A 6 -0.12 -15.90 -1.61
C ARG A 6 -0.86 -14.63 -1.22
N ILE A 7 -1.12 -14.45 0.06
CA ILE A 7 -1.78 -13.27 0.61
C ILE A 7 -0.73 -12.33 1.17
N ALA A 8 -0.79 -11.06 0.80
CA ALA A 8 0.11 -10.02 1.30
C ALA A 8 -0.66 -8.86 1.92
N LEU A 9 -0.07 -8.25 2.96
CA LEU A 9 -0.51 -6.96 3.51
C LEU A 9 0.31 -5.84 2.87
N PHE A 10 -0.36 -4.80 2.40
CA PHE A 10 0.26 -3.51 2.13
C PHE A 10 -0.13 -2.55 3.24
N THR A 11 0.79 -2.24 4.14
CA THR A 11 0.50 -1.53 5.39
C THR A 11 0.94 -0.08 5.34
N GLY A 12 0.15 0.80 5.93
CA GLY A 12 0.45 2.22 6.06
C GLY A 12 -0.67 2.98 6.74
N THR A 13 -0.43 4.24 7.11
CA THR A 13 -1.48 5.12 7.64
C THR A 13 -2.38 5.66 6.54
N PHE A 14 -1.84 5.80 5.31
CA PHE A 14 -2.58 6.21 4.11
C PHE A 14 -3.44 7.47 4.31
N ASP A 15 -2.85 8.51 4.80
CA ASP A 15 -3.52 9.76 5.14
C ASP A 15 -2.90 10.95 4.39
N PRO A 16 -3.30 11.19 3.12
CA PRO A 16 -4.18 10.37 2.27
C PRO A 16 -3.44 9.22 1.58
N PHE A 17 -4.21 8.35 0.93
CA PHE A 17 -3.71 7.36 -0.03
C PHE A 17 -3.33 8.06 -1.33
N THR A 18 -2.04 8.03 -1.70
CA THR A 18 -1.48 8.80 -2.81
C THR A 18 -1.30 7.96 -4.07
N ILE A 19 -1.05 8.60 -5.21
CA ILE A 19 -0.65 7.92 -6.45
C ILE A 19 0.66 7.13 -6.28
N GLY A 20 1.53 7.51 -5.33
CA GLY A 20 2.71 6.72 -4.96
C GLY A 20 2.34 5.38 -4.34
N HIS A 21 1.37 5.35 -3.42
CA HIS A 21 0.83 4.10 -2.88
C HIS A 21 0.14 3.28 -3.95
N GLN A 22 -0.64 3.92 -4.83
CA GLN A 22 -1.33 3.27 -5.94
C GLN A 22 -0.35 2.59 -6.90
N SER A 23 0.81 3.20 -7.20
CA SER A 23 1.89 2.61 -8.00
C SER A 23 2.46 1.35 -7.35
N ILE A 24 2.68 1.36 -6.03
CA ILE A 24 3.14 0.17 -5.29
C ILE A 24 2.10 -0.96 -5.37
N VAL A 25 0.83 -0.67 -5.16
CA VAL A 25 -0.26 -1.66 -5.26
C VAL A 25 -0.31 -2.28 -6.65
N ALA A 26 -0.27 -1.48 -7.71
CA ALA A 26 -0.32 -1.96 -9.09
C ALA A 26 0.84 -2.92 -9.42
N ARG A 27 2.02 -2.67 -8.85
CA ARG A 27 3.22 -3.49 -9.06
C ARG A 27 3.29 -4.70 -8.12
N ALA A 28 2.63 -4.65 -6.98
CA ALA A 28 2.52 -5.78 -6.05
C ALA A 28 1.49 -6.82 -6.50
N LEU A 29 0.36 -6.38 -7.08
CA LEU A 29 -0.75 -7.27 -7.47
C LEU A 29 -0.31 -8.50 -8.29
N PRO A 30 0.57 -8.40 -9.31
CA PRO A 30 0.99 -9.57 -10.08
C PRO A 30 1.80 -10.61 -9.28
N LEU A 31 2.29 -10.25 -8.10
CA LEU A 31 3.11 -11.12 -7.26
C LEU A 31 2.28 -11.98 -6.30
N PHE A 32 1.02 -11.58 -6.03
CA PHE A 32 0.17 -12.17 -5.01
C PHE A 32 -1.21 -12.53 -5.56
N ASP A 33 -1.85 -13.49 -4.93
CA ASP A 33 -3.22 -13.90 -5.29
C ASP A 33 -4.26 -12.99 -4.62
N GLN A 34 -3.87 -12.33 -3.50
CA GLN A 34 -4.67 -11.35 -2.80
C GLN A 34 -3.77 -10.32 -2.12
N LEU A 35 -4.15 -9.05 -2.21
CA LEU A 35 -3.49 -7.94 -1.51
C LEU A 35 -4.49 -7.27 -0.57
N ILE A 36 -4.14 -7.21 0.71
CA ILE A 36 -4.92 -6.52 1.72
C ILE A 36 -4.25 -5.17 1.99
N ILE A 37 -4.92 -4.08 1.66
CA ILE A 37 -4.47 -2.73 2.03
C ILE A 37 -4.87 -2.53 3.49
N ALA A 38 -3.88 -2.62 4.37
CA ALA A 38 -4.05 -2.60 5.81
C ALA A 38 -3.77 -1.20 6.36
N VAL A 39 -4.83 -0.49 6.71
CA VAL A 39 -4.78 0.89 7.22
C VAL A 39 -4.44 0.87 8.70
N ALA A 40 -3.21 1.22 9.04
CA ALA A 40 -2.75 1.35 10.41
C ALA A 40 -3.37 2.59 11.05
N VAL A 41 -4.08 2.43 12.15
CA VAL A 41 -4.76 3.52 12.85
C VAL A 41 -4.45 3.50 14.33
N SER A 42 -4.58 4.68 14.96
CA SER A 42 -4.51 4.81 16.41
C SER A 42 -5.84 5.37 16.91
N LYS A 43 -6.58 4.59 17.65
CA LYS A 43 -7.83 5.02 18.28
C LYS A 43 -7.63 6.18 19.28
N LEU A 44 -6.39 6.39 19.73
CA LEU A 44 -6.04 7.54 20.57
C LEU A 44 -5.95 8.87 19.79
N LYS A 45 -5.72 8.78 18.46
CA LYS A 45 -5.49 9.94 17.58
C LYS A 45 -6.59 10.18 16.55
N HIS A 46 -7.43 9.19 16.28
CA HIS A 46 -8.43 9.24 15.22
C HIS A 46 -9.80 8.77 15.72
N THR A 47 -10.83 9.46 15.27
CA THR A 47 -12.22 9.04 15.50
C THR A 47 -12.58 7.87 14.59
N GLN A 48 -13.62 7.13 14.96
CA GLN A 48 -14.15 6.04 14.13
C GLN A 48 -14.61 6.55 12.75
N ALA A 49 -15.16 7.77 12.70
CA ALA A 49 -15.60 8.39 11.44
C ALA A 49 -14.42 8.67 10.49
N GLU A 50 -13.30 9.18 11.01
CA GLU A 50 -12.07 9.42 10.22
C GLU A 50 -11.46 8.12 9.71
N ILE A 51 -11.44 7.07 10.53
CA ILE A 51 -10.96 5.75 10.14
C ILE A 51 -11.83 5.19 9.01
N SER A 52 -13.16 5.21 9.18
CA SER A 52 -14.10 4.72 8.19
C SER A 52 -14.02 5.49 6.87
N ALA A 53 -13.87 6.82 6.92
CA ALA A 53 -13.73 7.66 5.74
C ALA A 53 -12.44 7.33 4.96
N ARG A 54 -11.33 7.06 5.67
CA ARG A 54 -10.05 6.68 5.06
C ARG A 54 -10.15 5.32 4.36
N VAL A 55 -10.74 4.33 5.01
CA VAL A 55 -10.99 3.01 4.43
C VAL A 55 -11.88 3.12 3.19
N ALA A 56 -13.01 3.81 3.29
CA ALA A 56 -13.95 3.99 2.18
C ALA A 56 -13.31 4.71 0.97
N ALA A 57 -12.43 5.69 1.22
CA ALA A 57 -11.72 6.38 0.15
C ALA A 57 -10.79 5.44 -0.62
N ILE A 58 -10.12 4.51 0.06
CA ILE A 58 -9.24 3.52 -0.59
C ILE A 58 -10.07 2.45 -1.31
N GLU A 59 -11.16 1.99 -0.68
CA GLU A 59 -12.09 1.04 -1.32
C GLU A 59 -12.65 1.60 -2.64
N ALA A 60 -12.96 2.90 -2.69
CA ALA A 60 -13.44 3.55 -3.91
C ALA A 60 -12.39 3.54 -5.03
N VAL A 61 -11.08 3.59 -4.70
CA VAL A 61 -10.01 3.50 -5.70
C VAL A 61 -10.01 2.15 -6.41
N TYR A 62 -10.33 1.08 -5.68
CA TYR A 62 -10.25 -0.31 -6.14
C TYR A 62 -11.60 -1.00 -6.27
N ALA A 63 -12.68 -0.24 -6.37
CA ALA A 63 -14.02 -0.77 -6.49
C ALA A 63 -14.13 -1.79 -7.64
N GLY A 64 -14.61 -3.00 -7.31
CA GLY A 64 -14.78 -4.10 -8.28
C GLY A 64 -13.54 -4.97 -8.49
N ASN A 65 -12.39 -4.70 -7.87
CA ASN A 65 -11.23 -5.57 -7.94
C ASN A 65 -11.26 -6.64 -6.83
N PRO A 66 -11.56 -7.93 -7.16
CA PRO A 66 -11.72 -8.97 -6.15
C PRO A 66 -10.40 -9.40 -5.49
N ALA A 67 -9.25 -9.04 -6.07
CA ALA A 67 -7.93 -9.35 -5.51
C ALA A 67 -7.49 -8.35 -4.43
N ILE A 68 -8.24 -7.27 -4.22
CA ILE A 68 -7.92 -6.24 -3.23
C ILE A 68 -9.01 -6.17 -2.17
N THR A 69 -8.58 -6.13 -0.91
CA THR A 69 -9.43 -5.87 0.26
C THR A 69 -8.81 -4.74 1.06
N VAL A 70 -9.62 -3.87 1.64
CA VAL A 70 -9.17 -2.76 2.50
C VAL A 70 -9.66 -3.00 3.92
N LYS A 71 -8.77 -2.94 4.90
CA LYS A 71 -9.11 -3.14 6.32
C LYS A 71 -8.30 -2.21 7.21
N ALA A 72 -8.92 -1.68 8.25
CA ALA A 72 -8.21 -0.95 9.31
C ALA A 72 -7.76 -1.92 10.41
N TYR A 73 -6.65 -1.59 11.07
CA TYR A 73 -6.15 -2.32 12.24
C TYR A 73 -5.43 -1.38 13.21
N ASP A 74 -5.43 -1.73 14.49
CA ASP A 74 -4.88 -0.91 15.59
C ASP A 74 -3.98 -1.72 16.56
N ASP A 75 -3.61 -2.91 16.14
CA ASP A 75 -2.69 -3.83 16.82
C ASP A 75 -1.35 -3.95 16.06
N LEU A 76 -0.55 -4.96 16.36
CA LEU A 76 0.70 -5.20 15.65
C LEU A 76 0.44 -5.69 14.22
N THR A 77 1.25 -5.25 13.27
CA THR A 77 1.17 -5.69 11.87
C THR A 77 1.24 -7.21 11.73
N VAL A 78 2.05 -7.88 12.55
CA VAL A 78 2.16 -9.34 12.55
C VAL A 78 0.90 -10.05 13.07
N GLU A 79 0.15 -9.42 13.99
CA GLU A 79 -1.14 -9.94 14.46
C GLU A 79 -2.21 -9.79 13.38
N MET A 80 -2.22 -8.65 12.70
CA MET A 80 -3.07 -8.45 11.52
C MET A 80 -2.74 -9.49 10.43
N ALA A 81 -1.46 -9.73 10.14
CA ALA A 81 -1.02 -10.72 9.17
C ALA A 81 -1.53 -12.13 9.54
N ALA A 82 -1.36 -12.54 10.80
CA ALA A 82 -1.83 -13.84 11.28
C ALA A 82 -3.36 -13.99 11.15
N ARG A 83 -4.09 -12.96 11.54
CA ARG A 83 -5.57 -12.93 11.47
C ARG A 83 -6.11 -13.05 10.05
N GLU A 84 -5.38 -12.47 9.07
CA GLU A 84 -5.76 -12.49 7.65
C GLU A 84 -5.13 -13.64 6.86
N GLY A 85 -4.32 -14.48 7.49
CA GLY A 85 -3.59 -15.55 6.80
C GLY A 85 -2.56 -15.04 5.81
N ALA A 86 -2.03 -13.83 6.02
CA ALA A 86 -1.03 -13.23 5.18
C ALA A 86 0.38 -13.67 5.61
N HIS A 87 1.17 -14.13 4.65
CA HIS A 87 2.55 -14.55 4.86
C HIS A 87 3.56 -13.50 4.38
N PHE A 88 3.09 -12.43 3.77
CA PHE A 88 3.92 -11.39 3.20
C PHE A 88 3.44 -9.99 3.62
N ILE A 89 4.38 -9.09 3.80
CA ILE A 89 4.14 -7.65 3.95
C ILE A 89 4.80 -6.95 2.76
N VAL A 90 4.07 -6.08 2.07
CA VAL A 90 4.61 -5.22 1.01
C VAL A 90 4.86 -3.83 1.59
N ARG A 91 6.03 -3.28 1.29
CA ARG A 91 6.40 -1.91 1.66
C ARG A 91 7.01 -1.18 0.48
N GLY A 92 6.71 0.11 0.36
CA GLY A 92 7.35 1.00 -0.61
C GLY A 92 8.59 1.67 -0.02
N VAL A 93 9.65 1.81 -0.82
CA VAL A 93 10.90 2.47 -0.44
C VAL A 93 11.21 3.60 -1.41
N ARG A 94 11.42 4.82 -0.91
CA ARG A 94 11.69 6.03 -1.71
C ARG A 94 13.15 6.50 -1.58
N SER A 95 13.80 6.15 -0.48
CA SER A 95 15.14 6.63 -0.13
C SER A 95 15.93 5.58 0.64
N VAL A 96 17.22 5.82 0.82
CA VAL A 96 18.09 4.99 1.67
C VAL A 96 17.60 4.99 3.12
N THR A 97 17.14 6.13 3.63
CA THR A 97 16.59 6.24 4.98
C THR A 97 15.32 5.42 5.15
N ASP A 98 14.41 5.45 4.17
CA ASP A 98 13.23 4.56 4.17
C ASP A 98 13.68 3.09 4.18
N PHE A 99 14.67 2.73 3.36
CA PHE A 99 15.17 1.36 3.27
C PHE A 99 15.72 0.85 4.60
N GLU A 100 16.53 1.64 5.29
CA GLU A 100 17.09 1.26 6.59
C GLU A 100 15.99 1.02 7.62
N TYR A 101 15.00 1.91 7.69
CA TYR A 101 13.85 1.77 8.56
C TYR A 101 13.03 0.51 8.24
N GLU A 102 12.69 0.30 6.97
CA GLU A 102 11.89 -0.85 6.54
C GLU A 102 12.63 -2.18 6.76
N ARG A 103 13.96 -2.20 6.60
CA ARG A 103 14.78 -3.37 6.90
C ARG A 103 14.70 -3.75 8.38
N GLU A 104 14.82 -2.78 9.29
CA GLU A 104 14.70 -3.02 10.73
C GLU A 104 13.31 -3.57 11.09
N GLN A 105 12.25 -2.99 10.53
CA GLN A 105 10.89 -3.47 10.74
C GLN A 105 10.69 -4.89 10.19
N ALA A 106 11.24 -5.18 9.00
CA ALA A 106 11.18 -6.50 8.39
C ALA A 106 11.85 -7.58 9.26
N ASP A 107 13.02 -7.28 9.81
CA ASP A 107 13.75 -8.19 10.69
C ASP A 107 12.96 -8.51 11.96
N ILE A 108 12.38 -7.50 12.61
CA ILE A 108 11.55 -7.68 13.80
C ILE A 108 10.28 -8.49 13.48
N ASN A 109 9.58 -8.14 12.42
CA ASN A 109 8.36 -8.84 12.02
C ASN A 109 8.64 -10.32 11.72
N ARG A 110 9.75 -10.62 11.04
CA ARG A 110 10.15 -12.00 10.75
C ARG A 110 10.51 -12.77 12.01
N GLN A 111 11.21 -12.17 12.96
CA GLN A 111 11.54 -12.80 14.24
C GLN A 111 10.28 -13.10 15.07
N LEU A 112 9.28 -12.22 15.04
CA LEU A 112 8.04 -12.37 15.81
C LEU A 112 7.09 -13.43 15.23
N SER A 113 7.00 -13.57 13.91
CA SER A 113 5.92 -14.33 13.28
C SER A 113 6.34 -15.15 12.05
N GLY A 114 7.56 -14.99 11.56
CA GLY A 114 8.00 -15.62 10.31
C GLY A 114 7.44 -14.95 9.04
N VAL A 115 6.68 -13.84 9.16
CA VAL A 115 6.18 -13.10 7.99
C VAL A 115 7.33 -12.47 7.21
N GLU A 116 7.31 -12.58 5.88
CA GLU A 116 8.36 -12.04 5.02
C GLU A 116 7.96 -10.68 4.45
N THR A 117 8.93 -9.76 4.32
CA THR A 117 8.68 -8.42 3.79
C THR A 117 9.27 -8.27 2.39
N VAL A 118 8.45 -7.82 1.46
CA VAL A 118 8.82 -7.51 0.08
C VAL A 118 8.89 -5.99 -0.08
N LEU A 119 10.08 -5.49 -0.41
CA LEU A 119 10.31 -4.06 -0.65
C LEU A 119 10.19 -3.77 -2.14
N LEU A 120 9.37 -2.79 -2.49
CA LEU A 120 9.24 -2.25 -3.83
C LEU A 120 9.75 -0.81 -3.87
N PHE A 121 10.69 -0.53 -4.75
CA PHE A 121 11.20 0.84 -4.91
C PHE A 121 10.14 1.73 -5.58
N ALA A 122 9.98 2.95 -5.05
CA ALA A 122 9.15 3.96 -5.68
C ALA A 122 9.66 4.28 -7.09
N GLU A 123 8.74 4.60 -7.99
CA GLU A 123 9.12 5.13 -9.29
C GLU A 123 9.84 6.48 -9.10
N PRO A 124 10.90 6.78 -9.89
CA PRO A 124 11.70 7.99 -9.70
C PRO A 124 10.89 9.28 -9.63
N GLN A 125 9.85 9.40 -10.48
CA GLN A 125 8.97 10.57 -10.52
C GLN A 125 8.02 10.69 -9.31
N LEU A 126 7.88 9.62 -8.52
CA LEU A 126 7.05 9.56 -7.31
C LEU A 126 7.86 9.51 -6.01
N SER A 127 9.18 9.50 -6.10
CA SER A 127 10.07 9.32 -4.94
C SER A 127 9.98 10.47 -3.93
N SER A 128 9.66 11.68 -4.37
CA SER A 128 9.46 12.86 -3.50
C SER A 128 8.05 12.95 -2.91
N LEU A 129 7.12 12.10 -3.37
CA LEU A 129 5.72 12.16 -2.94
C LEU A 129 5.53 11.43 -1.60
N SER A 130 4.95 12.12 -0.63
CA SER A 130 4.53 11.53 0.65
C SER A 130 3.18 12.05 1.08
N SER A 131 2.46 11.27 1.90
CA SER A 131 1.22 11.74 2.51
C SER A 131 1.43 12.98 3.39
N THR A 132 2.57 13.08 4.06
CA THR A 132 2.94 14.26 4.86
C THR A 132 3.02 15.51 4.00
N MET A 133 3.71 15.45 2.85
CA MET A 133 3.79 16.56 1.91
C MET A 133 2.40 16.95 1.37
N VAL A 134 1.57 15.97 1.03
CA VAL A 134 0.21 16.22 0.53
C VAL A 134 -0.62 16.94 1.60
N ARG A 135 -0.58 16.49 2.86
CA ARG A 135 -1.28 17.17 3.97
C ARG A 135 -0.79 18.60 4.19
N GLU A 136 0.52 18.81 4.10
CA GLU A 136 1.12 20.15 4.26
C GLU A 136 0.62 21.10 3.15
N LEU A 137 0.66 20.68 1.90
CA LEU A 137 0.13 21.46 0.77
C LEU A 137 -1.35 21.76 0.93
N GLN A 138 -2.14 20.79 1.36
CA GLN A 138 -3.57 20.93 1.59
C GLN A 138 -3.85 21.92 2.74
N PHE A 139 -3.07 21.87 3.82
CA PHE A 139 -3.17 22.82 4.94
C PHE A 139 -2.94 24.26 4.47
N PHE A 140 -2.03 24.49 3.53
CA PHE A 140 -1.80 25.80 2.92
C PHE A 140 -2.75 26.11 1.73
N GLY A 141 -3.85 25.37 1.58
CA GLY A 141 -4.88 25.64 0.60
C GLY A 141 -4.49 25.34 -0.86
N LYS A 142 -3.47 24.49 -1.08
CA LYS A 142 -3.08 24.06 -2.42
C LYS A 142 -3.98 22.92 -2.91
N ASP A 143 -4.26 22.90 -4.21
CA ASP A 143 -4.92 21.76 -4.84
C ASP A 143 -3.96 20.55 -4.86
N VAL A 144 -4.37 19.47 -4.21
CA VAL A 144 -3.60 18.22 -4.11
C VAL A 144 -4.18 17.09 -4.95
N SER A 145 -5.21 17.36 -5.73
CA SER A 145 -5.95 16.36 -6.52
C SER A 145 -5.07 15.56 -7.48
N ALA A 146 -3.94 16.11 -7.93
CA ALA A 146 -2.99 15.44 -8.79
C ALA A 146 -2.19 14.33 -8.08
N TRP A 147 -2.08 14.37 -6.75
CA TRP A 147 -1.26 13.45 -5.96
C TRP A 147 -2.06 12.44 -5.14
N VAL A 148 -3.36 12.65 -5.01
CA VAL A 148 -4.26 11.70 -4.35
C VAL A 148 -4.67 10.62 -5.35
N ALA A 149 -4.70 9.37 -4.90
CA ALA A 149 -5.11 8.24 -5.73
C ALA A 149 -6.55 8.42 -6.24
N LYS A 150 -6.77 7.97 -7.47
CA LYS A 150 -8.08 8.07 -8.15
C LYS A 150 -8.58 6.66 -8.49
N PRO A 151 -9.91 6.48 -8.61
CA PRO A 151 -10.47 5.22 -9.10
C PRO A 151 -9.80 4.79 -10.40
N THR A 152 -9.35 3.55 -10.44
CA THR A 152 -8.78 2.94 -11.64
C THR A 152 -9.87 2.13 -12.34
N HIS A 153 -10.05 2.34 -13.62
CA HIS A 153 -10.79 1.39 -14.45
C HIS A 153 -9.88 0.23 -14.81
N ASP A 154 -10.39 -1.01 -14.86
CA ASP A 154 -9.60 -2.25 -15.12
C ASP A 154 -8.63 -2.17 -16.30
N LYS A 155 -8.89 -1.31 -17.27
CA LYS A 155 -8.02 -1.07 -18.43
C LYS A 155 -6.70 -0.37 -18.07
N ASP A 156 -6.68 0.41 -17.01
CA ASP A 156 -5.49 1.20 -16.61
C ASP A 156 -4.48 0.32 -15.85
N ILE A 157 -4.96 -0.69 -15.12
CA ILE A 157 -4.11 -1.66 -14.40
C ILE A 157 -3.37 -2.55 -15.40
N GLN A 158 -4.04 -2.95 -16.50
CA GLN A 158 -3.42 -3.74 -17.57
C GLN A 158 -2.44 -2.94 -18.41
N ALA A 159 -2.67 -1.63 -18.61
CA ALA A 159 -1.78 -0.76 -19.37
C ALA A 159 -0.44 -0.53 -18.64
N ILE A 160 -0.45 -0.37 -17.31
CA ILE A 160 0.76 -0.24 -16.48
C ILE A 160 1.60 -1.53 -16.53
N SER A 161 0.95 -2.69 -16.59
CA SER A 161 1.62 -3.98 -16.74
C SER A 161 2.17 -4.22 -18.16
N ALA A 162 1.50 -3.72 -19.19
CA ALA A 162 1.89 -3.91 -20.60
C ALA A 162 3.03 -2.97 -21.03
N ASP A 163 3.06 -1.73 -20.54
CA ASP A 163 4.07 -0.73 -20.90
C ASP A 163 5.48 -1.10 -20.38
N ASN A 164 5.54 -1.85 -19.29
CA ASN A 164 6.80 -2.42 -18.75
C ASN A 164 7.38 -3.57 -19.59
N HIS A 165 6.57 -4.22 -20.44
CA HIS A 165 7.04 -5.31 -21.32
C HIS A 165 7.60 -4.79 -22.63
N ASN A 166 7.14 -3.64 -23.10
CA ASN A 166 7.50 -3.10 -24.42
C ASN A 166 8.77 -2.23 -24.42
N LYS A 167 9.28 -1.83 -23.24
CA LYS A 167 10.54 -1.07 -23.11
C LYS A 167 11.81 -1.93 -23.01
N LYS A 168 11.69 -3.24 -23.18
CA LYS A 168 12.84 -4.18 -23.17
C LYS A 168 13.37 -4.56 -24.55
N GLN A 169 12.99 -3.83 -25.61
CA GLN A 169 13.55 -4.01 -26.95
C GLN A 169 14.10 -2.68 -27.49
N VAL A 170 15.12 -2.13 -26.85
CA VAL A 170 16.11 -1.27 -27.49
C VAL A 170 17.45 -1.51 -26.79
#